data_5b51bfcd37eba264fb8aed410399d4de
#
_entry.id   5b51bfcd37eba264fb8aed410399d4de
#
_cell.length_a   1.000
_cell.length_b   1.000
_cell.length_c   1.000
_cell.angle_alpha   90.00
_cell.angle_beta   90.00
_cell.angle_gamma   90.00
#
_symmetry.space_group_name_H-M   'P 1'
#
loop_
_entity.id
_entity.type
_entity.pdbx_description
1 polymer ?
#
loop_
_entity_poly.entity_id
_entity_poly.type
_entity_poly.pdbx_seq_one_letter_code
_entity_poly.pdbx_strand_id
1 'polypeptide(L)'
;MNVAFIPVRGGSKSIPFKNIKPICGKPLVYWTVKAACRCRCIDRVYVATDSEKIKHVVENFRTGIEVSLFEKVEVIGRSPASATDTASTEFAMLEFANRHEFDNIVLIQATSPLLQASDLDRGFEEFNSEGTDSVLSVVRQKRFHWENNDNGYVYPENYDVFNRPRRQDFKGYLVENGAFYITSKERLLKTKNRVSGNIKAVEMNEDSFFEIDEPRDWNIIETLMRKNGISEDSVMPDIKMFLSDCDGCLTDGGMYYSEKGDELKKFSTRDGMGFSILKGMGIITGIVTGEDVDLNRRRAEKLKLDII
;
A
#
# COMPACT_ATOMS: atom_id res chain seq x y z
N MET A 1 19.10 -12.91 16.02
CA MET A 1 18.93 -12.07 14.81
C MET A 1 17.65 -12.43 14.12
N ASN A 2 16.77 -11.47 13.92
CA ASN A 2 15.50 -11.64 13.21
C ASN A 2 15.63 -11.11 11.77
N VAL A 3 15.26 -11.91 10.80
CA VAL A 3 15.37 -11.54 9.39
C VAL A 3 14.02 -11.53 8.69
N ALA A 4 13.78 -10.55 7.82
CA ALA A 4 12.68 -10.59 6.88
C ALA A 4 13.15 -11.25 5.58
N PHE A 5 12.35 -12.15 5.05
CA PHE A 5 12.56 -12.81 3.77
C PHE A 5 11.40 -12.48 2.83
N ILE A 6 11.68 -11.79 1.73
CA ILE A 6 10.70 -11.33 0.75
C ILE A 6 11.03 -11.94 -0.60
N PRO A 7 10.44 -13.10 -0.94
CA PRO A 7 10.68 -13.75 -2.22
C PRO A 7 9.89 -13.06 -3.33
N VAL A 8 10.61 -12.57 -4.34
CA VAL A 8 10.02 -11.92 -5.52
C VAL A 8 10.62 -12.49 -6.79
N ARG A 9 9.79 -13.09 -7.63
CA ARG A 9 10.25 -13.68 -8.90
C ARG A 9 9.97 -12.79 -10.09
N GLY A 10 10.76 -12.89 -11.16
CA GLY A 10 10.59 -12.15 -12.40
C GLY A 10 9.41 -12.62 -13.24
N GLY A 11 9.11 -13.93 -13.18
CA GLY A 11 8.07 -14.58 -13.99
C GLY A 11 6.68 -14.53 -13.36
N SER A 12 6.00 -13.39 -13.36
CA SER A 12 4.58 -13.31 -12.97
C SER A 12 3.68 -13.51 -14.20
N LYS A 13 2.78 -14.52 -14.18
CA LYS A 13 1.90 -14.86 -15.31
C LYS A 13 0.76 -13.87 -15.51
N SER A 14 0.03 -13.55 -14.45
CA SER A 14 -1.19 -12.72 -14.53
C SER A 14 -0.84 -11.25 -14.79
N ILE A 15 0.23 -10.74 -14.17
CA ILE A 15 0.66 -9.34 -14.30
C ILE A 15 2.18 -9.36 -14.57
N PRO A 16 2.62 -9.06 -15.81
CA PRO A 16 4.04 -9.02 -16.13
C PRO A 16 4.82 -8.07 -15.22
N PHE A 17 5.93 -8.55 -14.67
CA PHE A 17 6.75 -7.81 -13.72
C PHE A 17 5.97 -7.22 -12.51
N LYS A 18 4.94 -7.92 -12.03
CA LYS A 18 4.04 -7.50 -10.95
C LYS A 18 4.77 -6.78 -9.81
N ASN A 19 5.85 -7.36 -9.32
CA ASN A 19 6.56 -6.88 -8.14
C ASN A 19 7.22 -5.50 -8.30
N ILE A 20 7.51 -5.08 -9.53
CA ILE A 20 8.10 -3.77 -9.82
C ILE A 20 7.16 -2.83 -10.60
N LYS A 21 5.93 -3.26 -10.83
CA LYS A 21 4.90 -2.39 -11.41
C LYS A 21 4.51 -1.31 -10.39
N PRO A 22 4.43 -0.03 -10.80
CA PRO A 22 4.07 1.06 -9.88
C PRO A 22 2.64 0.96 -9.35
N ILE A 23 2.48 1.13 -8.05
CA ILE A 23 1.21 1.31 -7.35
C ILE A 23 1.39 2.41 -6.29
N CYS A 24 0.50 3.39 -6.25
CA CYS A 24 0.60 4.54 -5.34
C CYS A 24 2.00 5.20 -5.38
N GLY A 25 2.57 5.41 -6.58
CA GLY A 25 3.82 6.13 -6.83
C GLY A 25 5.12 5.33 -6.65
N LYS A 26 5.05 4.07 -6.18
CA LYS A 26 6.24 3.22 -5.96
C LYS A 26 6.04 1.80 -6.51
N PRO A 27 7.11 1.06 -6.81
CA PRO A 27 7.02 -0.37 -7.15
C PRO A 27 6.29 -1.17 -6.06
N LEU A 28 5.50 -2.17 -6.45
CA LEU A 28 4.71 -2.98 -5.50
C LEU A 28 5.57 -3.51 -4.32
N VAL A 29 6.73 -4.07 -4.60
CA VAL A 29 7.65 -4.63 -3.57
C VAL A 29 8.17 -3.56 -2.59
N TYR A 30 8.21 -2.30 -2.99
CA TYR A 30 8.65 -1.20 -2.12
C TYR A 30 7.85 -1.13 -0.81
N TRP A 31 6.53 -1.35 -0.86
CA TRP A 31 5.65 -1.19 0.29
C TRP A 31 5.93 -2.19 1.39
N THR A 32 6.10 -3.46 1.04
CA THR A 32 6.42 -4.52 1.99
C THR A 32 7.86 -4.44 2.49
N VAL A 33 8.81 -4.05 1.63
CA VAL A 33 10.20 -3.77 2.04
C VAL A 33 10.23 -2.60 3.02
N LYS A 34 9.48 -1.52 2.75
CA LYS A 34 9.36 -0.35 3.65
C LYS A 34 8.77 -0.74 5.01
N ALA A 35 7.70 -1.54 5.03
CA ALA A 35 7.10 -2.05 6.27
C ALA A 35 8.12 -2.88 7.08
N ALA A 36 8.83 -3.80 6.44
CA ALA A 36 9.88 -4.60 7.07
C ALA A 36 11.03 -3.73 7.61
N CYS A 37 11.45 -2.71 6.85
CA CYS A 37 12.50 -1.78 7.26
C CYS A 37 12.11 -0.93 8.47
N ARG A 38 10.84 -0.56 8.59
CA ARG A 38 10.31 0.22 9.71
C ARG A 38 10.00 -0.60 10.95
N CYS A 39 9.86 -1.92 10.84
CA CYS A 39 9.68 -2.80 11.98
C CYS A 39 10.94 -2.79 12.87
N ARG A 40 10.72 -2.59 14.18
CA ARG A 40 11.80 -2.47 15.18
C ARG A 40 12.47 -3.80 15.49
N CYS A 41 11.75 -4.90 15.29
CA CYS A 41 12.20 -6.24 15.63
C CYS A 41 13.01 -6.91 14.51
N ILE A 42 13.09 -6.33 13.31
CA ILE A 42 13.78 -6.91 12.16
C ILE A 42 15.18 -6.30 12.01
N ASP A 43 16.21 -7.14 12.08
CA ASP A 43 17.59 -6.73 11.97
C ASP A 43 18.05 -6.58 10.51
N ARG A 44 17.61 -7.50 9.62
CA ARG A 44 17.95 -7.50 8.19
C ARG A 44 16.74 -7.85 7.32
N VAL A 45 16.69 -7.29 6.12
CA VAL A 45 15.63 -7.53 5.14
C VAL A 45 16.26 -8.11 3.88
N TYR A 46 15.94 -9.35 3.55
CA TYR A 46 16.42 -10.04 2.37
C TYR A 46 15.34 -10.08 1.29
N VAL A 47 15.62 -9.46 0.16
CA VAL A 47 14.77 -9.56 -1.04
C VAL A 47 15.39 -10.59 -1.99
N ALA A 48 14.74 -11.75 -2.13
CA ALA A 48 15.25 -12.86 -2.93
C ALA A 48 14.63 -12.86 -4.33
N THR A 49 15.44 -12.70 -5.37
CA THR A 49 14.96 -12.63 -6.75
C THR A 49 15.87 -13.38 -7.74
N ASP A 50 15.27 -13.88 -8.82
CA ASP A 50 15.91 -14.45 -10.00
C ASP A 50 16.08 -13.44 -11.14
N SER A 51 15.59 -12.19 -10.95
CA SER A 51 15.52 -11.17 -12.00
C SER A 51 16.46 -10.00 -11.73
N GLU A 52 17.43 -9.78 -12.60
CA GLU A 52 18.34 -8.62 -12.53
C GLU A 52 17.55 -7.29 -12.59
N LYS A 53 16.42 -7.25 -13.30
CA LYS A 53 15.56 -6.06 -13.36
C LYS A 53 14.95 -5.73 -11.99
N ILE A 54 14.46 -6.75 -11.28
CA ILE A 54 13.90 -6.57 -9.92
C ILE A 54 15.01 -6.18 -8.95
N LYS A 55 16.17 -6.86 -9.03
CA LYS A 55 17.34 -6.55 -8.22
C LYS A 55 17.74 -5.08 -8.33
N HIS A 56 17.90 -4.59 -9.56
CA HIS A 56 18.24 -3.19 -9.80
C HIS A 56 17.21 -2.21 -9.21
N VAL A 57 15.91 -2.49 -9.35
CA VAL A 57 14.85 -1.66 -8.77
C VAL A 57 14.93 -1.62 -7.25
N VAL A 58 15.16 -2.76 -6.58
CA VAL A 58 15.24 -2.81 -5.11
C VAL A 58 16.53 -2.17 -4.59
N GLU A 59 17.65 -2.36 -5.27
CA GLU A 59 18.94 -1.72 -4.92
C GLU A 59 18.83 -0.18 -4.99
N ASN A 60 18.02 0.34 -5.91
CA ASN A 60 17.76 1.77 -6.04
C ASN A 60 16.95 2.37 -4.87
N PHE A 61 16.33 1.57 -3.99
CA PHE A 61 15.70 2.09 -2.78
C PHE A 61 16.73 2.71 -1.81
N ARG A 62 18.00 2.32 -1.94
CA ARG A 62 19.13 2.90 -1.19
C ARG A 62 19.64 4.21 -1.78
N THR A 63 19.05 4.69 -2.88
CA THR A 63 19.42 5.94 -3.53
C THR A 63 18.27 6.94 -3.38
N GLY A 64 18.46 8.09 -2.74
CA GLY A 64 17.41 9.09 -2.58
C GLY A 64 17.25 9.59 -1.14
N ILE A 65 16.11 10.17 -0.83
CA ILE A 65 15.88 10.87 0.46
C ILE A 65 15.77 9.88 1.65
N GLU A 66 15.30 8.66 1.44
CA GLU A 66 15.08 7.66 2.50
C GLU A 66 16.22 6.61 2.59
N VAL A 67 17.44 6.93 2.16
CA VAL A 67 18.59 5.99 2.14
C VAL A 67 18.77 5.24 3.46
N SER A 68 18.76 5.96 4.59
CA SER A 68 18.94 5.38 5.92
C SER A 68 17.89 4.35 6.29
N LEU A 69 16.68 4.46 5.76
CA LEU A 69 15.61 3.48 6.02
C LEU A 69 15.93 2.11 5.43
N PHE A 70 16.57 2.09 4.25
CA PHE A 70 16.82 0.87 3.48
C PHE A 70 18.23 0.28 3.67
N GLU A 71 19.03 0.78 4.62
CA GLU A 71 20.38 0.29 4.89
C GLU A 71 20.43 -1.20 5.23
N LYS A 72 19.38 -1.72 5.92
CA LYS A 72 19.29 -3.14 6.30
C LYS A 72 18.75 -4.06 5.20
N VAL A 73 18.48 -3.53 4.00
CA VAL A 73 18.00 -4.32 2.84
C VAL A 73 19.19 -4.95 2.11
N GLU A 74 19.10 -6.23 1.82
CA GLU A 74 20.04 -6.98 1.00
C GLU A 74 19.28 -7.72 -0.12
N VAL A 75 19.75 -7.58 -1.36
CA VAL A 75 19.17 -8.33 -2.48
C VAL A 75 20.00 -9.57 -2.73
N ILE A 76 19.35 -10.73 -2.69
CA ILE A 76 19.98 -12.03 -2.89
C ILE A 76 19.40 -12.76 -4.09
N GLY A 77 20.22 -13.66 -4.67
CA GLY A 77 19.78 -14.52 -5.76
C GLY A 77 18.91 -15.68 -5.29
N ARG A 78 18.03 -16.14 -6.16
CA ARG A 78 17.27 -17.39 -6.01
C ARG A 78 17.79 -18.42 -7.03
N SER A 79 17.75 -19.70 -6.64
CA SER A 79 18.04 -20.75 -7.62
C SER A 79 16.92 -20.83 -8.68
N PRO A 80 17.25 -21.25 -9.92
CA PRO A 80 16.23 -21.51 -10.93
C PRO A 80 15.14 -22.47 -10.45
N ALA A 81 15.52 -23.46 -9.62
CA ALA A 81 14.58 -24.44 -9.05
C ALA A 81 13.57 -23.80 -8.09
N SER A 82 13.98 -22.81 -7.29
CA SER A 82 13.09 -22.09 -6.36
C SER A 82 12.26 -20.98 -7.04
N ALA A 83 12.60 -20.60 -8.28
CA ALA A 83 11.94 -19.53 -9.03
C ALA A 83 10.88 -20.05 -10.02
N THR A 84 10.65 -21.36 -10.11
CA THR A 84 9.63 -21.95 -10.99
C THR A 84 8.22 -21.61 -10.54
N ASP A 85 7.24 -21.76 -11.44
CA ASP A 85 5.81 -21.52 -11.13
C ASP A 85 5.24 -22.54 -10.13
N THR A 86 5.83 -23.71 -10.03
CA THR A 86 5.40 -24.82 -9.17
C THR A 86 6.20 -24.92 -7.87
N ALA A 87 7.27 -24.14 -7.74
CA ALA A 87 8.05 -24.12 -6.52
C ALA A 87 7.27 -23.49 -5.37
N SER A 88 7.18 -24.19 -4.25
CA SER A 88 6.53 -23.64 -3.05
C SER A 88 7.37 -22.50 -2.44
N THR A 89 6.71 -21.65 -1.69
CA THR A 89 7.41 -20.59 -0.93
C THR A 89 8.34 -21.21 0.13
N GLU A 90 7.95 -22.32 0.73
CA GLU A 90 8.78 -23.07 1.68
C GLU A 90 10.08 -23.52 1.06
N PHE A 91 10.06 -23.96 -0.20
CA PHE A 91 11.31 -24.36 -0.90
C PHE A 91 12.31 -23.20 -0.95
N ALA A 92 11.85 -21.98 -1.26
CA ALA A 92 12.69 -20.79 -1.26
C ALA A 92 13.17 -20.42 0.15
N MET A 93 12.31 -20.56 1.18
CA MET A 93 12.68 -20.31 2.57
C MET A 93 13.74 -21.29 3.06
N LEU A 94 13.60 -22.58 2.72
CA LEU A 94 14.57 -23.63 3.07
C LEU A 94 15.92 -23.43 2.36
N GLU A 95 15.90 -23.04 1.08
CA GLU A 95 17.11 -22.67 0.34
C GLU A 95 17.85 -21.51 1.05
N PHE A 96 17.12 -20.48 1.45
CA PHE A 96 17.65 -19.35 2.21
C PHE A 96 18.20 -19.77 3.56
N ALA A 97 17.45 -20.55 4.34
CA ALA A 97 17.82 -20.99 5.68
C ALA A 97 19.09 -21.86 5.70
N ASN A 98 19.35 -22.62 4.63
CA ASN A 98 20.57 -23.44 4.51
C ASN A 98 21.82 -22.62 4.15
N ARG A 99 21.67 -21.36 3.71
CA ARG A 99 22.77 -20.51 3.25
C ARG A 99 23.08 -19.33 4.15
N HIS A 100 22.15 -18.97 5.04
CA HIS A 100 22.25 -17.78 5.89
C HIS A 100 22.09 -18.13 7.36
N GLU A 101 22.80 -17.38 8.22
CA GLU A 101 22.69 -17.53 9.67
C GLU A 101 21.69 -16.50 10.22
N PHE A 102 20.71 -16.97 11.00
CA PHE A 102 19.71 -16.18 11.70
C PHE A 102 19.01 -17.07 12.74
N ASP A 103 18.28 -16.45 13.69
CA ASP A 103 17.49 -17.18 14.67
C ASP A 103 16.03 -17.33 14.24
N ASN A 104 15.42 -16.21 13.82
CA ASN A 104 14.00 -16.17 13.42
C ASN A 104 13.85 -15.53 12.04
N ILE A 105 12.87 -16.01 11.30
CA ILE A 105 12.52 -15.55 9.97
C ILE A 105 11.07 -15.08 9.93
N VAL A 106 10.83 -13.90 9.38
CA VAL A 106 9.50 -13.49 8.93
C VAL A 106 9.44 -13.52 7.41
N LEU A 107 8.65 -14.45 6.89
CA LEU A 107 8.27 -14.45 5.48
C LEU A 107 7.27 -13.32 5.25
N ILE A 108 7.51 -12.47 4.26
CA ILE A 108 6.59 -11.41 3.85
C ILE A 108 6.29 -11.55 2.36
N GLN A 109 5.02 -11.55 1.99
CA GLN A 109 4.61 -11.62 0.59
C GLN A 109 4.49 -10.21 -0.01
N ALA A 110 5.16 -9.97 -1.13
CA ALA A 110 5.15 -8.69 -1.82
C ALA A 110 3.76 -8.29 -2.38
N THR A 111 2.84 -9.25 -2.46
CA THR A 111 1.45 -9.08 -2.92
C THR A 111 0.53 -8.41 -1.90
N SER A 112 1.03 -8.14 -0.68
CA SER A 112 0.26 -7.56 0.44
C SER A 112 0.75 -6.14 0.78
N PRO A 113 0.59 -5.14 -0.09
CA PRO A 113 1.13 -3.79 0.11
C PRO A 113 0.46 -2.99 1.22
N LEU A 114 -0.65 -3.49 1.78
CA LEU A 114 -1.33 -2.90 2.94
C LEU A 114 -0.67 -3.27 4.29
N LEU A 115 0.32 -4.17 4.29
CA LEU A 115 1.12 -4.51 5.46
C LEU A 115 1.83 -3.30 6.04
N GLN A 116 1.72 -3.10 7.34
CA GLN A 116 2.36 -2.02 8.08
C GLN A 116 3.42 -2.55 9.07
N ALA A 117 4.39 -1.72 9.42
CA ALA A 117 5.40 -2.06 10.42
C ALA A 117 4.79 -2.45 11.77
N SER A 118 3.70 -1.79 12.17
CA SER A 118 2.95 -2.10 13.40
C SER A 118 2.36 -3.51 13.42
N ASP A 119 2.00 -4.06 12.25
CA ASP A 119 1.50 -5.43 12.16
C ASP A 119 2.63 -6.43 12.41
N LEU A 120 3.81 -6.15 11.87
CA LEU A 120 5.02 -6.95 12.09
C LEU A 120 5.50 -6.85 13.55
N ASP A 121 5.48 -5.64 14.15
CA ASP A 121 5.83 -5.45 15.56
C ASP A 121 4.91 -6.30 16.46
N ARG A 122 3.58 -6.27 16.24
CA ARG A 122 2.62 -7.15 16.95
C ARG A 122 2.89 -8.64 16.66
N GLY A 123 3.30 -8.96 15.43
CA GLY A 123 3.69 -10.33 15.07
C GLY A 123 4.84 -10.84 15.94
N PHE A 124 5.86 -10.04 16.16
CA PHE A 124 6.99 -10.40 17.03
C PHE A 124 6.60 -10.38 18.53
N GLU A 125 5.70 -9.51 18.96
CA GLU A 125 5.16 -9.54 20.32
C GLU A 125 4.47 -10.88 20.60
N GLU A 126 3.59 -11.35 19.70
CA GLU A 126 2.94 -12.65 19.81
C GLU A 126 3.93 -13.83 19.69
N PHE A 127 4.91 -13.73 18.79
CA PHE A 127 5.92 -14.77 18.62
C PHE A 127 6.81 -14.96 19.85
N ASN A 128 7.15 -13.85 20.53
CA ASN A 128 7.98 -13.87 21.74
C ASN A 128 7.19 -14.26 23.01
N SER A 129 5.87 -14.44 22.92
CA SER A 129 5.07 -14.87 24.06
C SER A 129 5.28 -16.36 24.36
N GLU A 130 5.15 -16.74 25.64
CA GLU A 130 5.42 -18.09 26.11
C GLU A 130 4.60 -19.16 25.34
N GLY A 131 5.27 -20.21 24.92
CA GLY A 131 4.67 -21.36 24.27
C GLY A 131 4.28 -21.16 22.80
N THR A 132 4.61 -20.02 22.19
CA THR A 132 4.34 -19.79 20.77
C THR A 132 5.45 -20.34 19.89
N ASP A 133 5.08 -21.14 18.91
CA ASP A 133 5.99 -21.78 17.96
C ASP A 133 6.06 -21.08 16.61
N SER A 134 4.95 -20.50 16.19
CA SER A 134 4.87 -19.70 14.94
C SER A 134 3.70 -18.72 14.99
N VAL A 135 3.76 -17.71 14.11
CA VAL A 135 2.72 -16.66 13.98
C VAL A 135 2.37 -16.49 12.52
N LEU A 136 1.09 -16.25 12.25
CA LEU A 136 0.62 -15.85 10.93
C LEU A 136 -0.29 -14.62 10.99
N SER A 137 -0.36 -13.91 9.89
CA SER A 137 -1.30 -12.81 9.71
C SER A 137 -2.66 -13.31 9.24
N VAL A 138 -3.72 -12.72 9.78
CA VAL A 138 -5.11 -13.06 9.46
C VAL A 138 -5.95 -11.79 9.40
N VAL A 139 -7.13 -11.91 8.79
CA VAL A 139 -8.18 -10.90 8.88
C VAL A 139 -9.47 -11.53 9.40
N ARG A 140 -10.29 -10.75 10.07
CA ARG A 140 -11.59 -11.20 10.53
C ARG A 140 -12.65 -10.99 9.48
N GLN A 141 -13.27 -12.08 9.00
CA GLN A 141 -14.36 -12.04 8.04
C GLN A 141 -15.70 -12.35 8.72
N LYS A 142 -16.68 -11.47 8.54
CA LYS A 142 -18.05 -11.63 9.03
C LYS A 142 -18.95 -12.10 7.88
N ARG A 143 -18.64 -13.28 7.35
CA ARG A 143 -19.38 -13.94 6.27
C ARG A 143 -20.00 -15.22 6.76
N PHE A 144 -21.20 -15.57 6.26
CA PHE A 144 -21.85 -16.84 6.52
C PHE A 144 -21.41 -17.84 5.48
N HIS A 145 -20.84 -18.96 5.93
CA HIS A 145 -20.34 -20.03 5.07
C HIS A 145 -21.35 -21.15 4.94
N TRP A 146 -21.34 -21.71 3.75
CA TRP A 146 -22.14 -22.88 3.41
C TRP A 146 -21.23 -23.90 2.74
N GLU A 147 -21.37 -25.16 3.12
CA GLU A 147 -20.68 -26.27 2.50
C GLU A 147 -21.63 -27.11 1.65
N ASN A 148 -21.08 -27.72 0.60
CA ASN A 148 -21.77 -28.70 -0.21
C ASN A 148 -21.61 -30.09 0.40
N ASN A 149 -22.68 -30.90 0.38
CA ASN A 149 -22.55 -32.32 0.60
C ASN A 149 -22.47 -33.07 -0.75
N ASP A 150 -22.14 -34.37 -0.69
CA ASP A 150 -21.98 -35.22 -1.88
C ASP A 150 -23.27 -35.36 -2.72
N ASN A 151 -24.45 -35.03 -2.17
CA ASN A 151 -25.73 -35.09 -2.83
C ASN A 151 -26.17 -33.76 -3.47
N GLY A 152 -25.29 -32.73 -3.47
CA GLY A 152 -25.57 -31.43 -4.06
C GLY A 152 -26.41 -30.48 -3.21
N TYR A 153 -26.70 -30.85 -1.96
CA TYR A 153 -27.31 -29.95 -0.98
C TYR A 153 -26.24 -29.15 -0.24
N VAL A 154 -26.64 -27.97 0.25
CA VAL A 154 -25.77 -27.07 1.03
C VAL A 154 -26.26 -26.98 2.47
N TYR A 155 -25.33 -26.84 3.40
CA TYR A 155 -25.62 -26.63 4.82
C TYR A 155 -24.74 -25.50 5.40
N PRO A 156 -25.24 -24.78 6.41
CA PRO A 156 -24.46 -23.71 7.05
C PRO A 156 -23.32 -24.29 7.89
N GLU A 157 -22.11 -23.74 7.71
CA GLU A 157 -20.94 -24.22 8.45
C GLU A 157 -20.76 -23.47 9.76
N ASN A 158 -20.97 -22.16 9.79
CA ASN A 158 -20.52 -21.28 10.86
C ASN A 158 -21.62 -20.49 11.57
N TYR A 159 -22.89 -20.80 11.33
CA TYR A 159 -24.03 -20.20 12.03
C TYR A 159 -25.25 -21.11 12.04
N ASP A 160 -26.19 -20.85 12.96
CA ASP A 160 -27.48 -21.52 12.99
C ASP A 160 -28.48 -20.79 12.09
N VAL A 161 -29.05 -21.46 11.09
CA VAL A 161 -30.05 -20.90 10.15
C VAL A 161 -31.34 -20.48 10.83
N PHE A 162 -31.72 -21.16 11.93
CA PHE A 162 -32.94 -20.88 12.69
C PHE A 162 -32.74 -19.71 13.67
N ASN A 163 -31.48 -19.38 13.99
CA ASN A 163 -31.12 -18.29 14.88
C ASN A 163 -29.98 -17.45 14.27
N ARG A 164 -30.21 -16.95 13.05
CA ARG A 164 -29.23 -16.19 12.28
C ARG A 164 -28.84 -14.90 13.01
N PRO A 165 -27.56 -14.73 13.42
CA PRO A 165 -27.12 -13.51 14.08
C PRO A 165 -27.09 -12.32 13.12
N ARG A 166 -27.23 -11.11 13.67
CA ARG A 166 -26.93 -9.89 12.90
C ARG A 166 -25.44 -9.81 12.65
N ARG A 167 -25.03 -9.11 11.58
CA ARG A 167 -23.61 -8.95 11.23
C ARG A 167 -22.76 -8.37 12.36
N GLN A 168 -23.31 -7.42 13.14
CA GLN A 168 -22.62 -6.83 14.30
C GLN A 168 -22.43 -7.82 15.46
N ASP A 169 -23.36 -8.73 15.66
CA ASP A 169 -23.37 -9.70 16.75
C ASP A 169 -22.61 -10.98 16.39
N PHE A 170 -22.32 -11.18 15.10
CA PHE A 170 -21.57 -12.33 14.62
C PHE A 170 -20.07 -12.09 14.79
N LYS A 171 -19.39 -12.94 15.56
CA LYS A 171 -17.94 -12.83 15.80
C LYS A 171 -17.10 -12.98 14.53
N GLY A 172 -17.64 -13.67 13.51
CA GLY A 172 -16.90 -14.03 12.32
C GLY A 172 -15.85 -15.11 12.59
N TYR A 173 -14.95 -15.28 11.63
CA TYR A 173 -13.85 -16.23 11.67
C TYR A 173 -12.57 -15.56 11.13
N LEU A 174 -11.44 -16.13 11.48
CA LEU A 174 -10.13 -15.67 11.02
C LEU A 174 -9.81 -16.34 9.69
N VAL A 175 -9.40 -15.52 8.72
CA VAL A 175 -8.95 -15.96 7.41
C VAL A 175 -7.50 -15.53 7.23
N GLU A 176 -6.67 -16.45 6.79
CA GLU A 176 -5.29 -16.19 6.42
C GLU A 176 -5.26 -15.20 5.24
N ASN A 177 -4.51 -14.11 5.37
CA ASN A 177 -4.39 -13.08 4.34
C ASN A 177 -3.01 -13.05 3.66
N GLY A 178 -2.16 -14.03 3.96
CA GLY A 178 -0.89 -14.21 3.28
C GLY A 178 0.18 -13.15 3.53
N ALA A 179 -0.09 -12.11 4.33
CA ALA A 179 0.80 -10.97 4.40
C ALA A 179 2.16 -11.31 5.04
N PHE A 180 2.16 -12.03 6.19
CA PHE A 180 3.40 -12.47 6.82
C PHE A 180 3.24 -13.71 7.70
N TYR A 181 4.39 -14.39 7.93
CA TYR A 181 4.53 -15.59 8.76
C TYR A 181 5.84 -15.53 9.53
N ILE A 182 5.83 -15.83 10.83
CA ILE A 182 7.04 -15.81 11.68
C ILE A 182 7.28 -17.21 12.24
N THR A 183 8.51 -17.69 12.13
CA THR A 183 8.95 -18.97 12.71
C THR A 183 10.45 -18.92 13.02
N SER A 184 10.95 -19.84 13.85
CA SER A 184 12.40 -19.97 14.05
C SER A 184 13.06 -20.76 12.91
N LYS A 185 14.37 -20.51 12.69
CA LYS A 185 15.18 -21.28 11.74
C LYS A 185 15.15 -22.79 12.03
N GLU A 186 15.32 -23.14 13.32
CA GLU A 186 15.30 -24.54 13.78
C GLU A 186 13.99 -25.22 13.39
N ARG A 187 12.87 -24.57 13.68
CA ARG A 187 11.53 -25.12 13.41
C ARG A 187 11.27 -25.23 11.91
N LEU A 188 11.62 -24.20 11.13
CA LEU A 188 11.52 -24.22 9.67
C LEU A 188 12.28 -25.40 9.07
N LEU A 189 13.53 -25.63 9.49
CA LEU A 189 14.34 -26.74 8.99
C LEU A 189 13.80 -28.11 9.41
N LYS A 190 13.24 -28.22 10.63
CA LYS A 190 12.67 -29.46 11.18
C LYS A 190 11.35 -29.83 10.50
N THR A 191 10.44 -28.88 10.35
CA THR A 191 9.06 -29.14 9.87
C THR A 191 8.91 -28.93 8.36
N LYS A 192 9.85 -28.22 7.75
CA LYS A 192 9.83 -27.78 6.33
C LYS A 192 8.59 -26.97 5.98
N ASN A 193 8.02 -26.28 6.98
CA ASN A 193 6.80 -25.48 6.84
C ASN A 193 6.98 -24.10 7.50
N ARG A 194 6.33 -23.08 6.93
CA ARG A 194 6.33 -21.71 7.46
C ARG A 194 5.58 -21.55 8.77
N VAL A 195 4.63 -22.42 9.06
CA VAL A 195 3.85 -22.45 10.31
C VAL A 195 3.79 -23.88 10.85
N SER A 196 3.96 -24.03 12.16
CA SER A 196 3.88 -25.33 12.84
C SER A 196 3.83 -25.16 14.36
N GLY A 197 3.41 -26.22 15.07
CA GLY A 197 3.33 -26.22 16.52
C GLY A 197 2.18 -25.38 17.06
N ASN A 198 2.42 -24.67 18.15
CA ASN A 198 1.45 -23.74 18.74
C ASN A 198 1.47 -22.44 17.93
N ILE A 199 0.41 -22.22 17.16
CA ILE A 199 0.32 -21.12 16.21
C ILE A 199 -0.53 -20.00 16.81
N LYS A 200 -0.01 -18.78 16.82
CA LYS A 200 -0.78 -17.57 17.11
C LYS A 200 -1.07 -16.77 15.85
N ALA A 201 -2.11 -15.95 15.90
CA ALA A 201 -2.55 -15.13 14.79
C ALA A 201 -2.53 -13.64 15.14
N VAL A 202 -2.06 -12.82 14.20
CA VAL A 202 -2.19 -11.36 14.27
C VAL A 202 -3.32 -10.93 13.36
N GLU A 203 -4.38 -10.40 13.95
CA GLU A 203 -5.50 -9.85 13.20
C GLU A 203 -5.15 -8.49 12.64
N MET A 204 -5.07 -8.40 11.30
CA MET A 204 -4.83 -7.18 10.55
C MET A 204 -6.15 -6.47 10.20
N ASN A 205 -6.06 -5.25 9.68
CA ASN A 205 -7.22 -4.50 9.18
C ASN A 205 -7.96 -5.30 8.09
N GLU A 206 -9.31 -5.24 8.07
CA GLU A 206 -10.14 -5.97 7.09
C GLU A 206 -9.76 -5.64 5.64
N ASP A 207 -9.32 -4.42 5.34
CA ASP A 207 -8.87 -4.01 4.02
C ASP A 207 -7.67 -4.85 3.53
N SER A 208 -6.86 -5.42 4.41
CA SER A 208 -5.71 -6.28 4.09
C SER A 208 -6.07 -7.71 3.69
N PHE A 209 -7.37 -8.02 3.58
CA PHE A 209 -7.86 -9.28 3.01
C PHE A 209 -7.50 -9.43 1.53
N PHE A 210 -7.39 -8.32 0.81
CA PHE A 210 -7.12 -8.33 -0.62
C PHE A 210 -5.63 -8.46 -0.91
N GLU A 211 -5.28 -9.39 -1.78
CA GLU A 211 -3.95 -9.58 -2.34
C GLU A 211 -3.95 -9.25 -3.83
N ILE A 212 -2.79 -8.88 -4.38
CA ILE A 212 -2.66 -8.64 -5.83
C ILE A 212 -2.28 -9.93 -6.53
N ASP A 213 -3.24 -10.59 -7.15
CA ASP A 213 -3.01 -11.77 -7.98
C ASP A 213 -3.42 -11.57 -9.43
N GLU A 214 -4.50 -10.82 -9.67
CA GLU A 214 -5.02 -10.54 -10.99
C GLU A 214 -5.06 -9.03 -11.29
N PRO A 215 -5.15 -8.62 -12.57
CA PRO A 215 -5.19 -7.21 -12.95
C PRO A 215 -6.33 -6.39 -12.29
N ARG A 216 -7.47 -7.02 -11.99
CA ARG A 216 -8.60 -6.38 -11.31
C ARG A 216 -8.29 -5.99 -9.87
N ASP A 217 -7.43 -6.76 -9.18
CA ASP A 217 -7.08 -6.54 -7.79
C ASP A 217 -6.27 -5.25 -7.65
N TRP A 218 -5.56 -4.86 -8.71
CA TRP A 218 -4.71 -3.66 -8.72
C TRP A 218 -5.48 -2.40 -8.34
N ASN A 219 -6.60 -2.15 -9.00
CA ASN A 219 -7.41 -0.95 -8.75
C ASN A 219 -8.06 -0.98 -7.36
N ILE A 220 -8.49 -2.17 -6.90
CA ILE A 220 -9.07 -2.34 -5.57
C ILE A 220 -8.03 -1.98 -4.50
N ILE A 221 -6.86 -2.59 -4.59
CA ILE A 221 -5.79 -2.39 -3.60
C ILE A 221 -5.24 -0.97 -3.66
N GLU A 222 -5.06 -0.38 -4.84
CA GLU A 222 -4.64 1.01 -4.96
C GLU A 222 -5.63 1.96 -4.28
N THR A 223 -6.92 1.73 -4.43
CA THR A 223 -7.97 2.51 -3.74
C THR A 223 -7.88 2.34 -2.22
N LEU A 224 -7.69 1.11 -1.74
CA LEU A 224 -7.56 0.82 -0.32
C LEU A 224 -6.27 1.42 0.28
N MET A 225 -5.16 1.37 -0.46
CA MET A 225 -3.90 2.00 -0.06
C MET A 225 -4.09 3.52 0.12
N ARG A 226 -4.69 4.20 -0.86
CA ARG A 226 -4.97 5.65 -0.77
C ARG A 226 -5.91 5.98 0.40
N LYS A 227 -6.98 5.20 0.59
CA LYS A 227 -7.91 5.32 1.72
C LYS A 227 -7.19 5.24 3.07
N ASN A 228 -6.21 4.35 3.18
CA ASN A 228 -5.43 4.13 4.41
C ASN A 228 -4.19 5.05 4.53
N GLY A 229 -4.05 6.06 3.65
CA GLY A 229 -2.92 6.99 3.66
C GLY A 229 -1.59 6.34 3.23
N ILE A 230 -1.64 5.19 2.57
CA ILE A 230 -0.48 4.48 2.04
C ILE A 230 -0.31 4.91 0.59
N SER A 231 0.33 6.04 0.38
CA SER A 231 0.64 6.56 -0.95
C SER A 231 1.90 7.41 -0.90
N GLU A 232 2.73 7.28 -1.91
CA GLU A 232 3.82 8.20 -2.23
C GLU A 232 3.61 8.80 -3.63
N ASP A 233 2.37 8.75 -4.12
CA ASP A 233 1.96 9.56 -5.23
C ASP A 233 2.04 11.01 -4.78
N SER A 234 3.20 11.56 -5.04
CA SER A 234 3.57 12.90 -4.62
C SER A 234 3.59 13.09 -3.09
N VAL A 235 4.73 13.28 -2.53
CA VAL A 235 4.93 14.52 -1.78
C VAL A 235 4.29 15.57 -2.69
N MET A 236 3.05 15.99 -2.40
CA MET A 236 2.52 17.23 -3.00
C MET A 236 3.67 18.20 -2.89
N PRO A 237 4.24 18.69 -4.01
CA PRO A 237 5.29 19.69 -3.90
C PRO A 237 4.74 20.72 -2.92
N ASP A 238 5.57 21.19 -2.01
CA ASP A 238 5.19 22.22 -1.05
C ASP A 238 4.82 23.46 -1.87
N ILE A 239 3.55 23.49 -2.30
CA ILE A 239 3.03 24.51 -3.20
C ILE A 239 3.03 25.81 -2.41
N LYS A 240 3.93 26.70 -2.77
CA LYS A 240 4.07 28.01 -2.14
C LYS A 240 3.27 29.08 -2.84
N MET A 241 2.91 28.85 -4.11
CA MET A 241 2.25 29.83 -4.96
C MET A 241 1.24 29.14 -5.89
N PHE A 242 0.08 29.73 -6.03
CA PHE A 242 -0.97 29.38 -6.99
C PHE A 242 -1.31 30.58 -7.85
N LEU A 243 -1.03 30.50 -9.15
CA LEU A 243 -1.37 31.50 -10.13
C LEU A 243 -2.41 30.94 -11.09
N SER A 244 -3.47 31.69 -11.33
CA SER A 244 -4.51 31.32 -12.30
C SER A 244 -4.54 32.31 -13.45
N ASP A 245 -4.79 31.82 -14.66
CA ASP A 245 -5.23 32.67 -15.76
C ASP A 245 -6.63 33.23 -15.47
N CYS A 246 -7.01 34.32 -16.12
CA CYS A 246 -8.28 35.00 -15.92
C CYS A 246 -9.36 34.49 -16.89
N ASP A 247 -9.12 34.60 -18.17
CA ASP A 247 -10.13 34.40 -19.19
C ASP A 247 -10.30 32.93 -19.56
N GLY A 248 -11.50 32.39 -19.37
CA GLY A 248 -11.77 30.97 -19.53
C GLY A 248 -11.36 30.09 -18.33
N CYS A 249 -10.62 30.65 -17.33
CA CYS A 249 -10.28 29.98 -16.09
C CYS A 249 -11.12 30.50 -14.91
N LEU A 250 -11.02 31.80 -14.61
CA LEU A 250 -11.80 32.48 -13.56
C LEU A 250 -13.09 33.09 -14.08
N THR A 251 -13.22 33.22 -15.37
CA THR A 251 -14.42 33.62 -16.10
C THR A 251 -14.93 32.46 -16.95
N ASP A 252 -16.13 32.59 -17.49
CA ASP A 252 -16.68 31.65 -18.46
C ASP A 252 -16.16 31.86 -19.89
N GLY A 253 -15.16 32.75 -20.07
CA GLY A 253 -14.58 33.10 -21.36
C GLY A 253 -15.47 33.98 -22.24
N GLY A 254 -16.66 34.34 -21.76
CA GLY A 254 -17.59 35.25 -22.45
C GLY A 254 -17.26 36.72 -22.17
N MET A 255 -17.30 37.54 -23.21
CA MET A 255 -17.13 38.98 -23.13
C MET A 255 -18.48 39.64 -23.46
N TYR A 256 -18.92 40.56 -22.61
CA TYR A 256 -20.16 41.33 -22.78
C TYR A 256 -19.81 42.78 -23.05
N TYR A 257 -20.20 43.27 -24.21
CA TYR A 257 -20.00 44.67 -24.62
C TYR A 257 -21.32 45.44 -24.63
N SER A 258 -21.33 46.65 -24.08
CA SER A 258 -22.44 47.56 -24.24
C SER A 258 -22.24 48.44 -25.50
N GLU A 259 -23.32 49.09 -26.01
CA GLU A 259 -23.24 50.07 -27.09
C GLU A 259 -22.34 51.27 -26.73
N LYS A 260 -22.07 51.47 -25.43
CA LYS A 260 -21.22 52.56 -24.93
C LYS A 260 -19.73 52.12 -24.78
N GLY A 261 -19.41 50.87 -25.14
CA GLY A 261 -18.08 50.32 -25.01
C GLY A 261 -17.71 49.78 -23.66
N ASP A 262 -18.67 49.63 -22.72
CA ASP A 262 -18.40 48.97 -21.46
C ASP A 262 -18.17 47.50 -21.66
N GLU A 263 -17.18 46.94 -20.97
CA GLU A 263 -16.85 45.52 -20.96
C GLU A 263 -17.21 44.89 -19.61
N LEU A 264 -17.84 43.73 -19.65
CA LEU A 264 -18.20 42.98 -18.45
C LEU A 264 -17.73 41.53 -18.55
N LYS A 265 -17.25 40.97 -17.46
CA LYS A 265 -16.86 39.57 -17.33
C LYS A 265 -17.61 38.92 -16.18
N LYS A 266 -17.97 37.64 -16.34
CA LYS A 266 -18.67 36.87 -15.33
C LYS A 266 -17.67 36.00 -14.56
N PHE A 267 -17.47 36.32 -13.28
CA PHE A 267 -16.61 35.55 -12.39
C PHE A 267 -17.39 34.53 -11.56
N SER A 268 -16.78 33.37 -11.30
CA SER A 268 -17.34 32.35 -10.41
C SER A 268 -17.11 32.71 -8.92
N THR A 269 -18.16 32.54 -8.11
CA THR A 269 -18.06 32.72 -6.66
C THR A 269 -17.37 31.53 -5.98
N ARG A 270 -17.45 30.33 -6.59
CA ARG A 270 -16.78 29.12 -6.11
C ARG A 270 -15.28 29.24 -6.17
N ASP A 271 -14.75 29.79 -7.27
CA ASP A 271 -13.31 30.02 -7.47
C ASP A 271 -12.78 31.05 -6.46
N GLY A 272 -13.59 32.08 -6.17
CA GLY A 272 -13.29 33.03 -5.08
C GLY A 272 -13.15 32.37 -3.71
N MET A 273 -13.97 31.35 -3.42
CA MET A 273 -13.84 30.55 -2.19
C MET A 273 -12.56 29.71 -2.23
N GLY A 274 -12.21 29.12 -3.38
CA GLY A 274 -10.97 28.37 -3.58
C GLY A 274 -9.72 29.18 -3.23
N PHE A 275 -9.64 30.42 -3.72
CA PHE A 275 -8.55 31.33 -3.36
C PHE A 275 -8.48 31.63 -1.86
N SER A 276 -9.63 31.81 -1.22
CA SER A 276 -9.69 32.07 0.24
C SER A 276 -9.16 30.88 1.05
N ILE A 277 -9.46 29.65 0.62
CA ILE A 277 -8.95 28.42 1.24
C ILE A 277 -7.43 28.33 1.07
N LEU A 278 -6.92 28.51 -0.16
CA LEU A 278 -5.48 28.46 -0.44
C LEU A 278 -4.71 29.51 0.39
N LYS A 279 -5.26 30.71 0.48
CA LYS A 279 -4.66 31.77 1.30
C LYS A 279 -4.67 31.42 2.80
N GLY A 280 -5.75 30.80 3.30
CA GLY A 280 -5.81 30.27 4.66
C GLY A 280 -4.77 29.19 4.95
N MET A 281 -4.27 28.50 3.92
CA MET A 281 -3.17 27.52 4.00
C MET A 281 -1.78 28.17 3.85
N GLY A 282 -1.66 29.49 3.74
CA GLY A 282 -0.41 30.22 3.60
C GLY A 282 0.19 30.17 2.18
N ILE A 283 -0.62 29.83 1.17
CA ILE A 283 -0.19 29.79 -0.23
C ILE A 283 -0.35 31.19 -0.83
N ILE A 284 0.70 31.71 -1.49
CA ILE A 284 0.64 32.96 -2.24
C ILE A 284 -0.32 32.76 -3.42
N THR A 285 -1.25 33.69 -3.59
CA THR A 285 -2.30 33.57 -4.61
C THR A 285 -2.25 34.73 -5.60
N GLY A 286 -2.51 34.45 -6.88
CA GLY A 286 -2.49 35.51 -7.88
C GLY A 286 -3.22 35.18 -9.17
N ILE A 287 -3.38 36.23 -10.00
CA ILE A 287 -3.88 36.16 -11.38
C ILE A 287 -2.75 36.55 -12.31
N VAL A 288 -2.61 35.80 -13.41
CA VAL A 288 -1.72 36.14 -14.54
C VAL A 288 -2.61 36.24 -15.77
N THR A 289 -2.66 37.40 -16.39
CA THR A 289 -3.50 37.65 -17.56
C THR A 289 -2.77 38.55 -18.55
N GLY A 290 -3.04 38.37 -19.82
CA GLY A 290 -2.55 39.26 -20.88
C GLY A 290 -3.33 40.58 -20.96
N GLU A 291 -4.46 40.72 -20.27
CA GLU A 291 -5.31 41.88 -20.29
C GLU A 291 -5.12 42.77 -19.06
N ASP A 292 -4.57 43.96 -19.25
CA ASP A 292 -4.37 44.97 -18.21
C ASP A 292 -5.62 45.88 -18.10
N VAL A 293 -6.70 45.35 -17.55
CA VAL A 293 -7.97 46.07 -17.37
C VAL A 293 -8.35 46.22 -15.90
N ASP A 294 -8.99 47.33 -15.57
CA ASP A 294 -9.43 47.62 -14.17
C ASP A 294 -10.37 46.56 -13.61
N LEU A 295 -11.12 45.88 -14.45
CA LEU A 295 -12.04 44.81 -14.02
C LEU A 295 -11.30 43.64 -13.36
N ASN A 296 -10.15 43.23 -13.94
CA ASN A 296 -9.31 42.17 -13.40
C ASN A 296 -8.67 42.62 -12.07
N ARG A 297 -8.20 43.86 -11.97
CA ARG A 297 -7.66 44.44 -10.73
C ARG A 297 -8.70 44.48 -9.61
N ARG A 298 -9.90 44.97 -9.87
CA ARG A 298 -11.01 44.99 -8.89
C ARG A 298 -11.37 43.60 -8.39
N ARG A 299 -11.34 42.59 -9.27
CA ARG A 299 -11.57 41.19 -8.88
C ARG A 299 -10.49 40.68 -7.95
N ALA A 300 -9.22 40.90 -8.29
CA ALA A 300 -8.09 40.51 -7.47
C ALA A 300 -8.09 41.19 -6.11
N GLU A 301 -8.36 42.48 -6.04
CA GLU A 301 -8.53 43.24 -4.78
C GLU A 301 -9.64 42.67 -3.92
N LYS A 302 -10.83 42.38 -4.50
CA LYS A 302 -11.95 41.76 -3.79
C LYS A 302 -11.60 40.40 -3.21
N LEU A 303 -10.78 39.62 -3.90
CA LEU A 303 -10.29 38.31 -3.45
C LEU A 303 -9.04 38.42 -2.56
N LYS A 304 -8.52 39.62 -2.37
CA LYS A 304 -7.28 39.91 -1.62
C LYS A 304 -6.11 39.09 -2.12
N LEU A 305 -5.95 38.97 -3.44
CA LEU A 305 -4.85 38.24 -4.03
C LEU A 305 -3.50 38.95 -3.77
N ASP A 306 -2.44 38.19 -3.74
CA ASP A 306 -1.10 38.71 -3.43
C ASP A 306 -0.37 39.21 -4.68
N ILE A 307 -0.77 38.71 -5.87
CA ILE A 307 -0.15 38.99 -7.18
C ILE A 307 -1.23 39.22 -8.24
N ILE A 308 -1.01 40.24 -9.09
CA ILE A 308 -1.82 40.55 -10.26
C ILE A 308 -0.87 40.78 -11.41
#